data_ec5397facd08f4fd5895d16abb8be0f5
#
_entry.id   ec5397facd08f4fd5895d16abb8be0f5
#
_cell.length_a   1.000
_cell.length_b   1.000
_cell.length_c   1.000
_cell.angle_alpha   90.00
_cell.angle_beta   90.00
_cell.angle_gamma   90.00
#
_symmetry.space_group_name_H-M   'P 1'
#
loop_
_entity.id
_entity.type
_entity.pdbx_description
1 polymer ?
#
loop_
_entity_poly.entity_id
_entity_poly.type
_entity_poly.pdbx_seq_one_letter_code
_entity_poly.pdbx_strand_id
1 'polypeptide(L)'
;EVRTESATQEIHEVEFELKSGSVQSLLAFSFEWVKKYQLWLDVRSKAEFGALLVANKKVSPATMAKETIFNKKESADQNLRGLIANHLQHLLPNIAAISAQVAEDEHVQQAQLALHHLHLSLSLLGDWTDQKVDKWAHQLSAFESHFKNLQHFEHMQRTLGALLQNPKTAESLDKDILYAK
;
A
#
# COMPACT_ATOMS: atom_id res chain seq x y z
N GLU A 1 6.78 -22.86 -3.58
CA GLU A 1 6.55 -23.02 -5.01
C GLU A 1 5.07 -23.30 -5.29
N VAL A 2 4.49 -22.61 -6.27
CA VAL A 2 3.13 -22.85 -6.78
C VAL A 2 3.26 -23.38 -8.21
N ARG A 3 2.55 -24.47 -8.50
CA ARG A 3 2.56 -25.14 -9.81
C ARG A 3 1.16 -25.26 -10.38
N THR A 4 1.08 -25.08 -11.70
CA THR A 4 -0.08 -25.47 -12.53
C THR A 4 0.38 -26.49 -13.57
N GLU A 5 -0.50 -26.98 -14.39
CA GLU A 5 -0.13 -27.89 -15.50
C GLU A 5 0.85 -27.24 -16.50
N SER A 6 0.81 -25.92 -16.64
CA SER A 6 1.54 -25.17 -17.68
C SER A 6 2.61 -24.22 -17.16
N ALA A 7 2.63 -23.93 -15.85
CA ALA A 7 3.54 -22.94 -15.29
C ALA A 7 3.91 -23.22 -13.83
N THR A 8 5.05 -22.69 -13.43
CA THR A 8 5.57 -22.77 -12.05
C THR A 8 6.02 -21.38 -11.62
N GLN A 9 5.70 -20.99 -10.38
CA GLN A 9 6.16 -19.77 -9.74
C GLN A 9 6.83 -20.10 -8.40
N GLU A 10 8.06 -19.62 -8.21
CA GLU A 10 8.72 -19.68 -6.92
C GLU A 10 8.18 -18.59 -6.01
N ILE A 11 7.99 -18.94 -4.73
CA ILE A 11 7.59 -18.02 -3.67
C ILE A 11 8.68 -18.07 -2.60
N HIS A 12 9.27 -16.91 -2.31
CA HIS A 12 10.27 -16.74 -1.27
C HIS A 12 9.65 -15.92 -0.13
N GLU A 13 9.18 -16.61 0.90
CA GLU A 13 8.50 -15.99 2.04
C GLU A 13 8.95 -16.61 3.35
N VAL A 14 8.79 -15.87 4.43
CA VAL A 14 8.95 -16.33 5.81
C VAL A 14 7.63 -16.09 6.53
N GLU A 15 7.07 -17.14 7.12
CA GLU A 15 5.84 -17.08 7.90
C GLU A 15 6.15 -17.27 9.38
N PHE A 16 5.56 -16.43 10.24
CA PHE A 16 5.65 -16.55 11.69
C PHE A 16 4.27 -16.86 12.25
N GLU A 17 4.12 -18.03 12.87
CA GLU A 17 2.88 -18.48 13.49
C GLU A 17 2.95 -18.42 15.01
N LEU A 18 1.96 -17.78 15.64
CA LEU A 18 1.82 -17.79 17.09
C LEU A 18 1.22 -19.11 17.57
N LYS A 19 2.05 -19.98 18.16
CA LYS A 19 1.57 -21.22 18.81
C LYS A 19 1.13 -20.98 20.26
N SER A 20 1.85 -20.09 20.99
CA SER A 20 1.56 -19.70 22.36
C SER A 20 2.27 -18.39 22.69
N GLY A 21 1.82 -17.68 23.72
CA GLY A 21 2.41 -16.42 24.14
C GLY A 21 1.60 -15.20 23.66
N SER A 22 2.25 -14.05 23.47
CA SER A 22 1.57 -12.81 23.12
C SER A 22 1.78 -12.43 21.66
N VAL A 23 0.73 -11.86 21.05
CA VAL A 23 0.80 -11.27 19.69
C VAL A 23 1.86 -10.18 19.62
N GLN A 24 2.02 -9.38 20.70
CA GLN A 24 3.01 -8.32 20.76
C GLN A 24 4.44 -8.86 20.63
N SER A 25 4.73 -10.00 21.25
CA SER A 25 6.03 -10.65 21.14
C SER A 25 6.29 -11.17 19.72
N LEU A 26 5.28 -11.75 19.08
CA LEU A 26 5.37 -12.19 17.70
C LEU A 26 5.63 -11.02 16.75
N LEU A 27 4.88 -9.92 16.90
CA LEU A 27 5.06 -8.72 16.07
C LEU A 27 6.44 -8.09 16.28
N ALA A 28 6.92 -8.00 17.53
CA ALA A 28 8.26 -7.49 17.82
C ALA A 28 9.35 -8.35 17.17
N PHE A 29 9.23 -9.67 17.26
CA PHE A 29 10.15 -10.61 16.61
C PHE A 29 10.12 -10.47 15.08
N SER A 30 8.92 -10.43 14.48
CA SER A 30 8.76 -10.24 13.04
C SER A 30 9.37 -8.93 12.56
N PHE A 31 9.23 -7.85 13.34
CA PHE A 31 9.79 -6.54 13.01
C PHE A 31 11.32 -6.53 13.00
N GLU A 32 11.97 -7.26 13.91
CA GLU A 32 13.43 -7.42 13.89
C GLU A 32 13.88 -8.17 12.62
N TRP A 33 13.13 -9.17 12.18
CA TRP A 33 13.42 -9.87 10.92
C TRP A 33 13.24 -8.98 9.70
N VAL A 34 12.15 -8.22 9.63
CA VAL A 34 11.89 -7.26 8.57
C VAL A 34 13.07 -6.28 8.43
N LYS A 35 13.56 -5.72 9.55
CA LYS A 35 14.72 -4.82 9.56
C LYS A 35 16.01 -5.50 9.11
N LYS A 36 16.30 -6.66 9.70
CA LYS A 36 17.57 -7.36 9.50
C LYS A 36 17.74 -7.85 8.07
N TYR A 37 16.67 -8.34 7.47
CA TYR A 37 16.70 -8.95 6.15
C TYR A 37 16.04 -8.11 5.08
N GLN A 38 15.65 -6.87 5.38
CA GLN A 38 14.97 -5.95 4.48
C GLN A 38 13.73 -6.57 3.82
N LEU A 39 12.95 -7.31 4.62
CA LEU A 39 11.72 -7.93 4.19
C LEU A 39 10.59 -6.90 4.12
N TRP A 40 9.53 -7.24 3.47
CA TRP A 40 8.28 -6.49 3.45
C TRP A 40 7.11 -7.41 3.79
N LEU A 41 6.00 -6.81 4.26
CA LEU A 41 4.81 -7.54 4.63
C LEU A 41 4.00 -7.89 3.38
N ASP A 42 3.84 -9.17 3.09
CA ASP A 42 2.95 -9.68 2.06
C ASP A 42 1.69 -10.29 2.70
N VAL A 43 0.53 -9.82 2.28
CA VAL A 43 -0.77 -10.34 2.73
C VAL A 43 -1.44 -11.24 1.69
N ARG A 44 -0.81 -11.44 0.53
CA ARG A 44 -1.31 -12.31 -0.52
C ARG A 44 -1.10 -13.78 -0.12
N SER A 45 -2.11 -14.59 -0.36
CA SER A 45 -2.05 -16.01 -0.03
C SER A 45 -1.43 -16.84 -1.15
N LYS A 46 -0.89 -18.02 -0.81
CA LYS A 46 -0.44 -19.02 -1.80
C LYS A 46 -1.55 -19.40 -2.79
N ALA A 47 -2.80 -19.45 -2.31
CA ALA A 47 -3.96 -19.71 -3.17
C ALA A 47 -4.18 -18.59 -4.19
N GLU A 48 -3.96 -17.32 -3.80
CA GLU A 48 -4.01 -16.18 -4.71
C GLU A 48 -2.92 -16.28 -5.79
N PHE A 49 -1.69 -16.58 -5.43
CA PHE A 49 -0.62 -16.82 -6.41
C PHE A 49 -0.98 -17.95 -7.38
N GLY A 50 -1.59 -19.04 -6.89
CA GLY A 50 -2.07 -20.14 -7.73
C GLY A 50 -3.14 -19.68 -8.73
N ALA A 51 -4.12 -18.92 -8.28
CA ALA A 51 -5.18 -18.38 -9.13
C ALA A 51 -4.64 -17.41 -10.19
N LEU A 52 -3.69 -16.54 -9.84
CA LEU A 52 -3.03 -15.63 -10.76
C LEU A 52 -2.23 -16.39 -11.83
N LEU A 53 -1.52 -17.45 -11.43
CA LEU A 53 -0.74 -18.27 -12.34
C LEU A 53 -1.64 -18.97 -13.38
N VAL A 54 -2.78 -19.53 -12.93
CA VAL A 54 -3.80 -20.13 -13.82
C VAL A 54 -4.37 -19.09 -14.78
N ALA A 55 -4.65 -17.86 -14.27
CA ALA A 55 -5.21 -16.78 -15.07
C ALA A 55 -4.19 -16.07 -15.98
N ASN A 56 -2.91 -16.45 -15.91
CA ASN A 56 -1.79 -15.78 -16.57
C ASN A 56 -1.74 -14.27 -16.25
N LYS A 57 -1.98 -13.94 -14.98
CA LYS A 57 -1.92 -12.58 -14.44
C LYS A 57 -0.77 -12.43 -13.46
N LYS A 58 -0.20 -11.23 -13.38
CA LYS A 58 0.89 -10.92 -12.43
C LYS A 58 0.39 -10.41 -11.08
N VAL A 59 -0.80 -9.83 -11.06
CA VAL A 59 -1.38 -9.19 -9.88
C VAL A 59 -2.90 -9.29 -9.91
N SER A 60 -3.53 -9.34 -8.74
CA SER A 60 -4.99 -9.19 -8.56
C SER A 60 -5.39 -7.74 -8.82
N PRO A 61 -6.65 -7.45 -9.16
CA PRO A 61 -7.15 -6.08 -9.21
C PRO A 61 -6.89 -5.35 -7.89
N ALA A 62 -6.73 -4.03 -7.94
CA ALA A 62 -6.56 -3.22 -6.75
C ALA A 62 -7.72 -3.42 -5.76
N THR A 63 -7.36 -3.52 -4.48
CA THR A 63 -8.35 -3.63 -3.41
C THR A 63 -8.98 -2.27 -3.16
N MET A 64 -10.31 -2.20 -3.25
CA MET A 64 -11.09 -0.98 -3.07
C MET A 64 -11.48 -0.77 -1.61
N ALA A 65 -11.73 0.49 -1.24
CA ALA A 65 -12.29 0.83 0.07
C ALA A 65 -13.66 0.16 0.26
N LYS A 66 -13.89 -0.37 1.47
CA LYS A 66 -15.19 -0.88 1.88
C LYS A 66 -15.88 0.13 2.79
N GLU A 67 -17.20 0.18 2.71
CA GLU A 67 -17.98 0.97 3.64
C GLU A 67 -17.75 0.49 5.07
N THR A 68 -17.60 1.43 6.01
CA THR A 68 -17.48 1.15 7.43
C THR A 68 -18.77 1.56 8.13
N ILE A 69 -19.42 0.61 8.79
CA ILE A 69 -20.63 0.84 9.56
C ILE A 69 -20.26 0.80 11.05
N PHE A 70 -20.48 1.91 11.75
CA PHE A 70 -20.29 1.96 13.20
C PHE A 70 -21.39 1.19 13.91
N ASN A 71 -20.98 0.33 14.85
CA ASN A 71 -21.89 -0.45 15.67
C ASN A 71 -22.25 0.33 16.93
N LYS A 72 -23.50 0.76 17.05
CA LYS A 72 -24.02 1.51 18.21
C LYS A 72 -23.97 0.74 19.54
N LYS A 73 -23.80 -0.59 19.50
CA LYS A 73 -23.69 -1.44 20.69
C LYS A 73 -22.24 -1.62 21.17
N GLU A 74 -21.28 -1.19 20.38
CA GLU A 74 -19.86 -1.26 20.71
C GLU A 74 -19.36 0.05 21.29
N SER A 75 -18.25 -0.01 22.04
CA SER A 75 -17.58 1.18 22.54
C SER A 75 -16.95 1.99 21.41
N ALA A 76 -16.61 3.25 21.67
CA ALA A 76 -15.88 4.10 20.74
C ALA A 76 -14.54 3.46 20.34
N ASP A 77 -13.78 2.91 21.30
CA ASP A 77 -12.50 2.20 21.04
C ASP A 77 -12.69 0.99 20.12
N GLN A 78 -13.75 0.18 20.34
CA GLN A 78 -14.04 -0.97 19.48
C GLN A 78 -14.37 -0.54 18.04
N ASN A 79 -15.19 0.50 17.88
CA ASN A 79 -15.51 1.05 16.57
C ASN A 79 -14.28 1.63 15.87
N LEU A 80 -13.40 2.33 16.59
CA LEU A 80 -12.13 2.84 16.04
C LEU A 80 -11.23 1.69 15.58
N ARG A 81 -11.10 0.63 16.38
CA ARG A 81 -10.32 -0.57 15.97
C ARG A 81 -10.89 -1.23 14.72
N GLY A 82 -12.21 -1.33 14.62
CA GLY A 82 -12.89 -1.85 13.42
C GLY A 82 -12.62 -0.99 12.18
N LEU A 83 -12.67 0.34 12.33
CA LEU A 83 -12.34 1.30 11.27
C LEU A 83 -10.88 1.18 10.81
N ILE A 84 -9.94 1.14 11.76
CA ILE A 84 -8.51 0.95 11.46
C ILE A 84 -8.28 -0.39 10.75
N ALA A 85 -8.90 -1.48 11.22
CA ALA A 85 -8.79 -2.78 10.58
C ALA A 85 -9.30 -2.76 9.13
N ASN A 86 -10.42 -2.08 8.86
CA ASN A 86 -10.96 -1.90 7.51
C ASN A 86 -9.97 -1.12 6.61
N HIS A 87 -9.38 -0.04 7.11
CA HIS A 87 -8.38 0.72 6.36
C HIS A 87 -7.10 -0.09 6.09
N LEU A 88 -6.66 -0.91 7.05
CA LEU A 88 -5.52 -1.81 6.84
C LEU A 88 -5.83 -2.90 5.80
N GLN A 89 -7.04 -3.47 5.81
CA GLN A 89 -7.49 -4.42 4.79
C GLN A 89 -7.54 -3.79 3.39
N HIS A 90 -7.80 -2.49 3.30
CA HIS A 90 -7.72 -1.74 2.05
C HIS A 90 -6.27 -1.45 1.64
N LEU A 91 -5.42 -1.06 2.59
CA LEU A 91 -4.04 -0.63 2.37
C LEU A 91 -3.11 -1.79 1.99
N LEU A 92 -3.09 -2.84 2.81
CA LEU A 92 -2.02 -3.85 2.77
C LEU A 92 -1.94 -4.64 1.46
N PRO A 93 -3.04 -5.07 0.80
CA PRO A 93 -2.95 -5.75 -0.48
C PRO A 93 -2.37 -4.86 -1.59
N ASN A 94 -2.72 -3.58 -1.59
CA ASN A 94 -2.22 -2.61 -2.56
C ASN A 94 -0.73 -2.33 -2.33
N ILE A 95 -0.29 -2.18 -1.07
CA ILE A 95 1.13 -2.04 -0.72
C ILE A 95 1.92 -3.31 -1.06
N ALA A 96 1.34 -4.50 -0.87
CA ALA A 96 1.98 -5.76 -1.25
C ALA A 96 2.26 -5.83 -2.75
N ALA A 97 1.32 -5.41 -3.60
CA ALA A 97 1.52 -5.32 -5.05
C ALA A 97 2.63 -4.32 -5.43
N ILE A 98 2.66 -3.16 -4.76
CA ILE A 98 3.70 -2.12 -4.97
C ILE A 98 5.07 -2.66 -4.55
N SER A 99 5.18 -3.27 -3.37
CA SER A 99 6.45 -3.82 -2.86
C SER A 99 6.98 -4.96 -3.71
N ALA A 100 6.10 -5.77 -4.30
CA ALA A 100 6.44 -6.83 -5.24
C ALA A 100 6.75 -6.31 -6.67
N GLN A 101 6.66 -5.01 -6.91
CA GLN A 101 6.89 -4.36 -8.22
C GLN A 101 5.97 -4.89 -9.35
N VAL A 102 4.75 -5.28 -8.99
CA VAL A 102 3.71 -5.75 -9.95
C VAL A 102 2.46 -4.86 -9.93
N ALA A 103 2.50 -3.76 -9.18
CA ALA A 103 1.37 -2.85 -9.05
C ALA A 103 1.03 -2.16 -10.38
N GLU A 104 -0.26 -1.97 -10.58
CA GLU A 104 -0.84 -1.06 -11.57
C GLU A 104 -1.14 0.29 -10.91
N ASP A 105 -1.42 1.33 -11.70
CA ASP A 105 -1.71 2.68 -11.20
C ASP A 105 -2.82 2.71 -10.14
N GLU A 106 -3.84 1.89 -10.32
CA GLU A 106 -4.96 1.78 -9.40
C GLU A 106 -4.50 1.32 -8.00
N HIS A 107 -3.54 0.40 -7.90
CA HIS A 107 -2.98 -0.03 -6.61
C HIS A 107 -2.34 1.13 -5.85
N VAL A 108 -1.59 1.99 -6.57
CA VAL A 108 -0.93 3.16 -5.99
C VAL A 108 -1.98 4.17 -5.49
N GLN A 109 -3.02 4.44 -6.29
CA GLN A 109 -4.12 5.33 -5.93
C GLN A 109 -4.88 4.82 -4.71
N GLN A 110 -5.21 3.52 -4.69
CA GLN A 110 -5.95 2.91 -3.59
C GLN A 110 -5.10 2.82 -2.31
N ALA A 111 -3.80 2.55 -2.40
CA ALA A 111 -2.89 2.61 -1.26
C ALA A 111 -2.83 4.02 -0.65
N GLN A 112 -2.75 5.06 -1.50
CA GLN A 112 -2.74 6.45 -1.05
C GLN A 112 -4.06 6.83 -0.37
N LEU A 113 -5.19 6.46 -0.95
CA LEU A 113 -6.51 6.70 -0.35
C LEU A 113 -6.64 6.02 1.01
N ALA A 114 -6.20 4.76 1.12
CA ALA A 114 -6.23 4.01 2.37
C ALA A 114 -5.33 4.64 3.45
N LEU A 115 -4.12 5.09 3.09
CA LEU A 115 -3.22 5.83 3.99
C LEU A 115 -3.87 7.11 4.49
N HIS A 116 -4.49 7.87 3.60
CA HIS A 116 -5.20 9.10 3.95
C HIS A 116 -6.34 8.84 4.93
N HIS A 117 -7.18 7.84 4.66
CA HIS A 117 -8.26 7.46 5.56
C HIS A 117 -7.76 6.98 6.92
N LEU A 118 -6.67 6.20 6.96
CA LEU A 118 -6.05 5.74 8.20
C LEU A 118 -5.51 6.92 9.02
N HIS A 119 -4.80 7.86 8.37
CA HIS A 119 -4.31 9.08 9.01
C HIS A 119 -5.45 9.93 9.56
N LEU A 120 -6.50 10.20 8.76
CA LEU A 120 -7.67 10.96 9.21
C LEU A 120 -8.37 10.29 10.38
N SER A 121 -8.56 8.98 10.35
CA SER A 121 -9.23 8.24 11.42
C SER A 121 -8.47 8.37 12.75
N LEU A 122 -7.15 8.25 12.73
CA LEU A 122 -6.35 8.43 13.95
C LEU A 122 -6.30 9.88 14.41
N SER A 123 -6.27 10.84 13.48
CA SER A 123 -6.21 12.27 13.83
C SER A 123 -7.54 12.81 14.36
N LEU A 124 -8.68 12.34 13.84
CA LEU A 124 -9.99 12.86 14.20
C LEU A 124 -10.66 12.07 15.34
N LEU A 125 -10.38 10.77 15.44
CA LEU A 125 -11.05 9.86 16.37
C LEU A 125 -10.07 9.31 17.43
N GLY A 126 -8.86 9.90 17.55
CA GLY A 126 -7.85 9.46 18.51
C GLY A 126 -8.34 9.45 19.96
N ASP A 127 -9.22 10.38 20.31
CA ASP A 127 -9.82 10.46 21.65
C ASP A 127 -10.84 9.34 21.95
N TRP A 128 -11.16 8.50 20.96
CA TRP A 128 -12.02 7.33 21.17
C TRP A 128 -11.31 6.17 21.86
N THR A 129 -10.03 6.26 22.04
CA THR A 129 -9.20 5.24 22.68
C THR A 129 -8.26 5.86 23.71
N ASP A 130 -7.94 5.10 24.77
CA ASP A 130 -6.92 5.48 25.76
C ASP A 130 -5.48 5.28 25.23
N GLN A 131 -5.32 4.78 24.01
CA GLN A 131 -4.01 4.59 23.39
C GLN A 131 -3.46 5.91 22.86
N LYS A 132 -2.15 6.11 22.98
CA LYS A 132 -1.46 7.28 22.42
C LYS A 132 -1.27 7.11 20.91
N VAL A 133 -2.28 7.51 20.13
CA VAL A 133 -2.28 7.36 18.67
C VAL A 133 -1.61 8.50 17.91
N ASP A 134 -1.34 9.64 18.57
CA ASP A 134 -0.74 10.84 17.96
C ASP A 134 0.57 10.55 17.22
N LYS A 135 1.42 9.71 17.82
CA LYS A 135 2.68 9.29 17.21
C LYS A 135 2.43 8.55 15.89
N TRP A 136 1.42 7.70 15.84
CA TRP A 136 1.07 6.94 14.63
C TRP A 136 0.47 7.86 13.58
N ALA A 137 -0.42 8.77 13.96
CA ALA A 137 -0.99 9.78 13.07
C ALA A 137 0.13 10.62 12.42
N HIS A 138 1.10 11.09 13.23
CA HIS A 138 2.24 11.84 12.72
C HIS A 138 3.13 11.02 11.75
N GLN A 139 3.42 9.76 12.08
CA GLN A 139 4.20 8.89 11.19
C GLN A 139 3.48 8.61 9.87
N LEU A 140 2.15 8.41 9.90
CA LEU A 140 1.33 8.22 8.71
C LEU A 140 1.29 9.48 7.85
N SER A 141 1.18 10.67 8.45
CA SER A 141 1.25 11.96 7.72
C SER A 141 2.57 12.13 6.97
N ALA A 142 3.69 11.80 7.62
CA ALA A 142 5.00 11.84 6.98
C ALA A 142 5.08 10.86 5.80
N PHE A 143 4.59 9.64 5.99
CA PHE A 143 4.57 8.61 4.94
C PHE A 143 3.64 9.00 3.76
N GLU A 144 2.45 9.53 4.06
CA GLU A 144 1.52 10.05 3.06
C GLU A 144 2.15 11.14 2.19
N SER A 145 2.94 12.03 2.79
CA SER A 145 3.65 13.09 2.08
C SER A 145 4.67 12.54 1.08
N HIS A 146 5.39 11.47 1.44
CA HIS A 146 6.31 10.79 0.53
C HIS A 146 5.56 10.11 -0.64
N PHE A 147 4.42 9.52 -0.37
CA PHE A 147 3.59 8.88 -1.38
C PHE A 147 3.05 9.88 -2.41
N LYS A 148 2.59 11.04 -1.96
CA LYS A 148 2.14 12.14 -2.82
C LYS A 148 3.26 12.64 -3.74
N ASN A 149 4.46 12.76 -3.22
CA ASN A 149 5.63 13.20 -4.00
C ASN A 149 6.00 12.18 -5.10
N LEU A 150 5.91 10.89 -4.83
CA LEU A 150 6.14 9.84 -5.82
C LEU A 150 5.13 9.89 -6.97
N GLN A 151 3.84 10.03 -6.65
CA GLN A 151 2.79 10.17 -7.67
C GLN A 151 2.98 11.43 -8.53
N HIS A 152 3.34 12.54 -7.91
CA HIS A 152 3.60 13.78 -8.63
C HIS A 152 4.75 13.62 -9.62
N PHE A 153 5.82 12.93 -9.22
CA PHE A 153 6.96 12.64 -10.06
C PHE A 153 6.60 11.71 -11.23
N GLU A 154 5.84 10.63 -10.99
CA GLU A 154 5.38 9.72 -12.04
C GLU A 154 4.43 10.42 -13.03
N HIS A 155 3.50 11.24 -12.54
CA HIS A 155 2.62 12.03 -13.38
C HIS A 155 3.40 13.02 -14.26
N MET A 156 4.38 13.70 -13.67
CA MET A 156 5.28 14.60 -14.38
C MET A 156 6.10 13.87 -15.45
N GLN A 157 6.67 12.68 -15.14
CA GLN A 157 7.39 11.88 -16.12
C GLN A 157 6.50 11.44 -17.29
N ARG A 158 5.26 11.01 -17.03
CA ARG A 158 4.32 10.63 -18.10
C ARG A 158 3.96 11.82 -18.98
N THR A 159 3.66 12.95 -18.36
CA THR A 159 3.29 14.19 -19.09
C THR A 159 4.45 14.67 -19.95
N LEU A 160 5.65 14.77 -19.38
CA LEU A 160 6.85 15.17 -20.11
C LEU A 160 7.24 14.15 -21.17
N GLY A 161 7.16 12.84 -20.86
CA GLY A 161 7.43 11.76 -21.80
C GLY A 161 6.52 11.80 -23.02
N ALA A 162 5.22 12.06 -22.83
CA ALA A 162 4.26 12.22 -23.90
C ALA A 162 4.53 13.47 -24.75
N LEU A 163 4.93 14.57 -24.10
CA LEU A 163 5.31 15.82 -24.79
C LEU A 163 6.60 15.65 -25.60
N LEU A 164 7.61 14.98 -25.06
CA LEU A 164 8.90 14.76 -25.71
C LEU A 164 8.82 13.74 -26.87
N GLN A 165 7.85 12.84 -26.86
CA GLN A 165 7.60 11.91 -27.97
C GLN A 165 6.85 12.54 -29.15
N ASN A 166 6.32 13.76 -28.99
CA ASN A 166 5.67 14.51 -30.07
C ASN A 166 6.70 15.45 -30.73
N PRO A 167 7.16 15.17 -31.99
CA PRO A 167 8.22 15.97 -32.62
C PRO A 167 7.88 17.47 -32.74
N LYS A 168 6.61 17.81 -32.91
CA LYS A 168 6.16 19.23 -32.99
C LYS A 168 6.25 19.99 -31.66
N THR A 169 6.13 19.27 -30.54
CA THR A 169 6.20 19.87 -29.20
C THR A 169 7.64 19.98 -28.71
N ALA A 170 8.50 19.05 -29.11
CA ALA A 170 9.94 19.12 -28.84
C ALA A 170 10.60 20.32 -29.51
N GLU A 171 10.23 20.63 -30.77
CA GLU A 171 10.73 21.83 -31.48
C GLU A 171 10.27 23.17 -30.85
N SER A 172 9.08 23.21 -30.24
CA SER A 172 8.62 24.43 -29.56
C SER A 172 9.29 24.63 -28.20
N LEU A 173 9.52 23.56 -27.44
CA LEU A 173 10.23 23.60 -26.17
C LEU A 173 11.70 24.02 -26.31
N ASP A 174 12.40 23.55 -27.35
CA ASP A 174 13.77 23.97 -27.65
C ASP A 174 13.86 25.48 -27.98
N LYS A 175 12.84 26.04 -28.64
CA LYS A 175 12.79 27.49 -28.93
C LYS A 175 12.54 28.32 -27.67
N ASP A 176 11.61 27.87 -26.80
CA ASP A 176 11.28 28.60 -25.56
C ASP A 176 12.43 28.55 -24.53
N ILE A 177 13.22 27.47 -24.50
CA ILE A 177 14.42 27.38 -23.64
C ILE A 177 15.56 28.26 -24.16
N LEU A 178 15.68 28.45 -25.48
CA LEU A 178 16.69 29.28 -26.09
C LEU A 178 16.43 30.81 -25.91
N TYR A 179 15.18 31.20 -25.72
CA TYR A 179 14.79 32.59 -25.49
C TYR A 179 14.69 32.97 -23.99
N ALA A 180 14.89 32.02 -23.06
CA ALA A 180 14.86 32.26 -21.60
C ALA A 180 16.26 32.54 -21.00
N LYS A 181 17.24 32.95 -21.81
CA LYS A 181 18.58 33.39 -21.37
C LYS A 181 18.72 34.88 -21.40
#